data_a3ad9784f4cf47c0806fba2afd313e83
#
_entry.id   a3ad9784f4cf47c0806fba2afd313e83
#
_cell.length_a   1.000
_cell.length_b   1.000
_cell.length_c   1.000
_cell.angle_alpha   90.00
_cell.angle_beta   90.00
_cell.angle_gamma   90.00
#
_symmetry.space_group_name_H-M   'P 1'
#
loop_
_entity.id
_entity.type
_entity.pdbx_description
1 polymer ?
#
loop_
_entity_poly.entity_id
_entity_poly.type
_entity_poly.pdbx_seq_one_letter_code
_entity_poly.pdbx_strand_id
1 'polypeptide(L)'
;MTSSTLFTDAMALTSAGEGVYEGVLNEHWTIGPKVHGGAMLALCANAARAEFASPEFVSPDSPTSPDSPEPIAVSGSFLWAPDPGRMQVVTTVRKRGRRVSLIDVALNQGERTALRASITMGTPEHHVPPLLSVNPVVSLMTPDPPPDLEPIG
;
A
#
# COMPACT_ATOMS: atom_id res chain seq x y z
N MET A 1 24.25 -4.09 -10.30
CA MET A 1 23.54 -4.21 -9.01
C MET A 1 22.34 -5.12 -9.21
N THR A 2 22.21 -6.14 -8.40
CA THR A 2 21.06 -7.04 -8.47
C THR A 2 19.84 -6.29 -7.92
N SER A 3 18.79 -6.16 -8.71
CA SER A 3 17.51 -5.58 -8.27
C SER A 3 16.92 -6.45 -7.15
N SER A 4 16.47 -5.83 -6.06
CA SER A 4 15.86 -6.59 -4.97
C SER A 4 14.51 -7.15 -5.35
N THR A 5 14.25 -8.40 -4.97
CA THR A 5 12.96 -9.08 -5.13
C THR A 5 12.10 -8.98 -3.86
N LEU A 6 12.62 -8.40 -2.78
CA LEU A 6 11.90 -8.30 -1.52
C LEU A 6 10.80 -7.24 -1.61
N PHE A 7 9.60 -7.57 -1.15
CA PHE A 7 8.48 -6.65 -1.13
C PHE A 7 8.75 -5.42 -0.25
N THR A 8 9.42 -5.60 0.88
CA THR A 8 9.79 -4.50 1.78
C THR A 8 10.67 -3.47 1.10
N ASP A 9 11.60 -3.90 0.23
CA ASP A 9 12.48 -2.99 -0.51
C ASP A 9 11.72 -2.23 -1.61
N ALA A 10 10.74 -2.89 -2.25
CA ALA A 10 9.87 -2.25 -3.22
C ALA A 10 8.93 -1.20 -2.59
N MET A 11 8.67 -1.33 -1.29
CA MET A 11 7.86 -0.37 -0.54
C MET A 11 8.69 0.75 0.09
N ALA A 12 10.01 0.76 -0.08
CA ALA A 12 10.87 1.82 0.43
C ALA A 12 10.53 3.17 -0.23
N LEU A 13 10.37 4.19 0.59
CA LEU A 13 10.04 5.54 0.17
C LEU A 13 11.09 6.52 0.70
N THR A 14 11.46 7.48 -0.13
CA THR A 14 12.29 8.61 0.24
C THR A 14 11.45 9.89 0.19
N SER A 15 11.47 10.69 1.25
CA SER A 15 10.79 11.98 1.25
C SER A 15 11.47 12.93 0.25
N ALA A 16 10.68 13.53 -0.61
CA ALA A 16 11.11 14.50 -1.63
C ALA A 16 10.49 15.89 -1.41
N GLY A 17 9.81 16.09 -0.28
CA GLY A 17 9.13 17.33 0.09
C GLY A 17 7.90 17.04 0.93
N GLU A 18 7.19 18.07 1.33
CA GLU A 18 5.94 17.94 2.08
C GLU A 18 4.89 17.18 1.25
N GLY A 19 4.45 16.04 1.76
CA GLY A 19 3.48 15.17 1.07
C GLY A 19 3.98 14.56 -0.23
N VAL A 20 5.29 14.61 -0.52
CA VAL A 20 5.87 14.06 -1.75
C VAL A 20 6.91 13.01 -1.39
N TYR A 21 6.79 11.85 -1.98
CA TYR A 21 7.67 10.71 -1.79
C TYR A 21 8.13 10.14 -3.12
N GLU A 22 9.31 9.56 -3.13
CA GLU A 22 9.85 8.81 -4.26
C GLU A 22 10.05 7.34 -3.89
N GLY A 23 9.70 6.45 -4.79
CA GLY A 23 9.92 5.01 -4.68
C GLY A 23 10.35 4.41 -6.01
N VAL A 24 10.69 3.13 -6.01
CA VAL A 24 11.07 2.39 -7.22
C VAL A 24 10.33 1.07 -7.26
N LEU A 25 9.55 0.87 -8.32
CA LEU A 25 8.96 -0.44 -8.64
C LEU A 25 9.73 -1.03 -9.82
N ASN A 26 10.57 -2.01 -9.54
CA ASN A 26 11.43 -2.63 -10.53
C ASN A 26 10.73 -3.76 -11.32
N GLU A 27 11.45 -4.42 -12.21
CA GLU A 27 10.95 -5.46 -13.10
C GLU A 27 10.39 -6.70 -12.39
N HIS A 28 10.73 -6.94 -11.12
CA HIS A 28 10.18 -8.05 -10.33
C HIS A 28 8.71 -7.81 -9.94
N TRP A 29 8.26 -6.56 -10.01
CA TRP A 29 6.89 -6.16 -9.64
C TRP A 29 6.04 -5.85 -10.87
N THR A 30 6.16 -6.69 -11.89
CA THR A 30 5.45 -6.53 -13.16
C THR A 30 4.53 -7.71 -13.48
N ILE A 31 3.54 -7.44 -14.32
CA ILE A 31 2.80 -8.45 -15.09
C ILE A 31 3.04 -8.13 -16.56
N GLY A 32 3.75 -9.04 -17.26
CA GLY A 32 4.29 -8.71 -18.56
C GLY A 32 5.25 -7.51 -18.46
N PRO A 33 5.19 -6.54 -19.40
CA PRO A 33 6.13 -5.41 -19.42
C PRO A 33 5.74 -4.27 -18.46
N LYS A 34 4.62 -4.36 -17.74
CA LYS A 34 4.05 -3.26 -16.96
C LYS A 34 4.01 -3.55 -15.48
N VAL A 35 4.11 -2.49 -14.68
CA VAL A 35 4.07 -2.60 -13.22
C VAL A 35 2.73 -3.15 -12.75
N HIS A 36 2.79 -4.09 -11.81
CA HIS A 36 1.64 -4.73 -11.19
C HIS A 36 0.82 -3.73 -10.39
N GLY A 37 -0.51 -3.69 -10.65
CA GLY A 37 -1.42 -2.75 -9.98
C GLY A 37 -1.44 -2.84 -8.46
N GLY A 38 -1.35 -4.06 -7.92
CA GLY A 38 -1.27 -4.29 -6.48
C GLY A 38 -0.03 -3.68 -5.83
N ALA A 39 1.13 -3.74 -6.51
CA ALA A 39 2.36 -3.11 -6.03
C ALA A 39 2.24 -1.57 -6.03
N MET A 40 1.62 -1.00 -7.05
CA MET A 40 1.32 0.43 -7.09
C MET A 40 0.41 0.86 -5.93
N LEU A 41 -0.64 0.09 -5.68
CA LEU A 41 -1.60 0.39 -4.60
C LEU A 41 -0.96 0.25 -3.22
N ALA A 42 -0.11 -0.77 -3.03
CA ALA A 42 0.64 -0.97 -1.79
C ALA A 42 1.63 0.17 -1.53
N LEU A 43 2.31 0.67 -2.57
CA LEU A 43 3.21 1.82 -2.45
C LEU A 43 2.44 3.10 -2.05
N CYS A 44 1.25 3.32 -2.60
CA CYS A 44 0.36 4.41 -2.18
C CYS A 44 -0.07 4.27 -0.72
N ALA A 45 -0.43 3.06 -0.28
CA ALA A 45 -0.82 2.80 1.10
C ALA A 45 0.37 3.04 2.06
N ASN A 46 1.58 2.67 1.65
CA ASN A 46 2.78 2.93 2.45
C ASN A 46 3.13 4.42 2.53
N ALA A 47 2.90 5.18 1.46
CA ALA A 47 3.06 6.63 1.49
C ALA A 47 2.04 7.29 2.45
N ALA A 48 0.81 6.80 2.48
CA ALA A 48 -0.19 7.26 3.44
C ALA A 48 0.25 6.98 4.89
N ARG A 49 0.83 5.80 5.17
CA ARG A 49 1.42 5.50 6.49
C ARG A 49 2.56 6.46 6.84
N ALA A 50 3.48 6.69 5.92
CA ALA A 50 4.61 7.60 6.11
C ALA A 50 4.15 9.02 6.43
N GLU A 51 3.09 9.51 5.79
CA GLU A 51 2.52 10.83 6.05
C GLU A 51 1.99 10.96 7.48
N PHE A 52 1.37 9.92 8.02
CA PHE A 52 0.85 9.91 9.39
C PHE A 52 1.89 9.51 10.44
N ALA A 53 3.03 8.96 10.06
CA ALA A 53 4.15 8.65 10.94
C ALA A 53 5.14 9.82 11.10
N SER A 54 4.98 10.92 10.35
CA SER A 54 5.86 12.08 10.42
C SER A 54 5.82 12.74 11.82
N PRO A 55 6.96 13.24 12.33
CA PRO A 55 7.05 13.83 13.68
C PRO A 55 6.09 14.99 13.94
N GLU A 56 5.66 15.69 12.89
CA GLU A 56 4.65 16.77 12.99
C GLU A 56 3.28 16.26 13.46
N PHE A 57 3.07 14.95 13.41
CA PHE A 57 1.82 14.27 13.76
C PHE A 57 1.95 13.35 14.96
N VAL A 58 3.16 13.09 15.41
CA VAL A 58 3.42 12.35 16.64
C VAL A 58 3.47 13.37 17.78
N SER A 59 2.51 13.29 18.69
CA SER A 59 2.56 14.08 19.93
C SER A 59 3.88 13.75 20.65
N PRO A 60 4.63 14.73 21.20
CA PRO A 60 5.90 14.48 21.86
C PRO A 60 5.82 13.48 23.03
N ASP A 61 4.61 13.20 23.52
CA ASP A 61 4.33 12.22 24.58
C ASP A 61 3.94 10.83 24.06
N SER A 62 3.94 10.63 22.72
CA SER A 62 3.63 9.32 22.15
C SER A 62 4.90 8.66 21.66
N PRO A 63 5.43 7.66 22.36
CA PRO A 63 6.42 6.76 21.78
C PRO A 63 5.80 6.15 20.51
N THR A 64 6.62 5.68 19.58
CA THR A 64 6.17 4.89 18.40
C THR A 64 5.10 3.92 18.86
N SER A 65 3.88 4.43 18.88
CA SER A 65 2.77 3.80 19.57
C SER A 65 2.25 2.67 18.70
N PRO A 66 1.89 1.53 19.29
CA PRO A 66 1.07 0.54 18.60
C PRO A 66 -0.25 1.12 18.06
N ASP A 67 -0.54 2.37 18.40
CA ASP A 67 -1.73 3.12 18.00
C ASP A 67 -1.53 4.03 16.76
N SER A 68 -0.42 3.87 16.02
CA SER A 68 -0.24 4.60 14.76
C SER A 68 -1.35 4.24 13.76
N PRO A 69 -1.92 5.24 13.07
CA PRO A 69 -2.95 4.97 12.07
C PRO A 69 -2.41 4.09 10.95
N GLU A 70 -3.19 3.08 10.60
CA GLU A 70 -2.91 2.14 9.51
C GLU A 70 -3.97 2.28 8.41
N PRO A 71 -3.65 1.94 7.15
CA PRO A 71 -4.66 1.84 6.10
C PRO A 71 -5.68 0.75 6.43
N ILE A 72 -6.94 1.15 6.62
CA ILE A 72 -8.05 0.21 6.91
C ILE A 72 -8.99 0.02 5.73
N ALA A 73 -8.97 0.94 4.76
CA ALA A 73 -9.66 0.78 3.49
C ALA A 73 -8.92 1.56 2.40
N VAL A 74 -8.87 1.00 1.21
CA VAL A 74 -8.22 1.62 0.04
C VAL A 74 -9.14 1.48 -1.16
N SER A 75 -9.43 2.60 -1.82
CA SER A 75 -10.11 2.64 -3.11
C SER A 75 -9.19 3.25 -4.15
N GLY A 76 -8.93 2.55 -5.25
CA GLY A 76 -7.98 2.98 -6.27
C GLY A 76 -8.56 3.00 -7.68
N SER A 77 -8.25 4.05 -8.43
CA SER A 77 -8.55 4.18 -9.85
C SER A 77 -7.25 4.09 -10.66
N PHE A 78 -7.07 2.99 -11.38
CA PHE A 78 -5.95 2.76 -12.27
C PHE A 78 -6.19 3.48 -13.59
N LEU A 79 -5.33 4.44 -13.91
CA LEU A 79 -5.50 5.32 -15.07
C LEU A 79 -4.67 4.87 -16.26
N TRP A 80 -3.49 4.31 -16.01
CA TRP A 80 -2.66 3.65 -17.01
C TRP A 80 -1.60 2.77 -16.34
N ALA A 81 -0.98 1.89 -17.11
CA ALA A 81 0.02 0.94 -16.63
C ALA A 81 1.44 1.49 -16.90
N PRO A 82 2.19 1.93 -15.87
CA PRO A 82 3.53 2.48 -16.02
C PRO A 82 4.57 1.38 -16.30
N ASP A 83 5.72 1.81 -16.78
CA ASP A 83 6.90 0.97 -16.92
C ASP A 83 7.62 0.81 -15.57
N PRO A 84 8.39 -0.28 -15.36
CA PRO A 84 9.25 -0.39 -14.20
C PRO A 84 10.19 0.82 -14.07
N GLY A 85 10.39 1.31 -12.86
CA GLY A 85 11.27 2.42 -12.60
C GLY A 85 10.83 3.31 -11.44
N ARG A 86 11.30 4.55 -11.47
CA ARG A 86 10.99 5.56 -10.46
C ARG A 86 9.53 5.98 -10.53
N MET A 87 8.95 6.08 -9.34
CA MET A 87 7.60 6.56 -9.11
C MET A 87 7.66 7.74 -8.14
N GLN A 88 6.83 8.74 -8.39
CA GLN A 88 6.55 9.80 -7.42
C GLN A 88 5.18 9.56 -6.81
N VAL A 89 5.10 9.64 -5.50
CA VAL A 89 3.85 9.49 -4.74
C VAL A 89 3.54 10.81 -4.08
N VAL A 90 2.37 11.38 -4.39
CA VAL A 90 1.91 12.65 -3.83
C VAL A 90 0.72 12.39 -2.92
N THR A 91 0.82 12.81 -1.68
CA THR A 91 -0.22 12.64 -0.67
C THR A 91 -0.94 13.97 -0.42
N THR A 92 -2.23 13.89 -0.14
CA THR A 92 -3.06 15.05 0.25
C THR A 92 -4.01 14.64 1.35
N VAL A 93 -3.74 15.07 2.57
CA VAL A 93 -4.63 14.79 3.70
C VAL A 93 -5.93 15.58 3.55
N ARG A 94 -7.05 14.88 3.46
CA ARG A 94 -8.39 15.46 3.31
C ARG A 94 -9.07 15.70 4.64
N LYS A 95 -8.84 14.79 5.57
CA LYS A 95 -9.43 14.86 6.92
C LYS A 95 -8.48 14.23 7.92
N ARG A 96 -8.25 14.94 9.01
CA ARG A 96 -7.64 14.40 10.22
C ARG A 96 -8.73 14.21 11.27
N GLY A 97 -9.00 12.98 11.63
CA GLY A 97 -9.97 12.62 12.64
C GLY A 97 -9.32 11.84 13.78
N ARG A 98 -9.92 11.87 14.94
CA ARG A 98 -9.41 11.15 16.12
C ARG A 98 -9.39 9.62 15.93
N ARG A 99 -10.35 9.05 15.22
CA ARG A 99 -10.45 7.61 14.97
C ARG A 99 -10.20 7.24 13.52
N VAL A 100 -10.60 8.13 12.62
CA VAL A 100 -10.54 7.88 11.18
C VAL A 100 -10.07 9.14 10.47
N SER A 101 -9.05 9.02 9.64
CA SER A 101 -8.52 10.05 8.77
C SER A 101 -8.66 9.65 7.31
N LEU A 102 -8.69 10.62 6.41
CA LEU A 102 -8.81 10.40 4.97
C LEU A 102 -7.64 11.07 4.26
N ILE A 103 -7.03 10.35 3.34
CA ILE A 103 -5.91 10.83 2.53
C ILE A 103 -6.09 10.39 1.08
N ASP A 104 -5.91 11.34 0.16
CA ASP A 104 -5.81 11.03 -1.26
C ASP A 104 -4.33 10.89 -1.63
N VAL A 105 -4.06 9.92 -2.50
CA VAL A 105 -2.71 9.62 -2.96
C VAL A 105 -2.71 9.51 -4.48
N ALA A 106 -1.76 10.16 -5.13
CA ALA A 106 -1.51 10.03 -6.56
C ALA A 106 -0.15 9.39 -6.79
N LEU A 107 -0.10 8.33 -7.58
CA LEU A 107 1.14 7.73 -8.06
C LEU A 107 1.41 8.21 -9.48
N ASN A 108 2.55 8.84 -9.66
CA ASN A 108 2.96 9.42 -10.94
C ASN A 108 4.23 8.75 -11.47
N GLN A 109 4.33 8.65 -12.79
CA GLN A 109 5.58 8.39 -13.48
C GLN A 109 5.80 9.50 -14.51
N GLY A 110 6.85 10.31 -14.30
CA GLY A 110 6.99 11.57 -15.01
C GLY A 110 5.80 12.49 -14.74
N GLU A 111 5.23 13.05 -15.79
CA GLU A 111 4.08 13.96 -15.70
C GLU A 111 2.70 13.24 -15.71
N ARG A 112 2.69 11.91 -15.78
CA ARG A 112 1.45 11.14 -15.88
C ARG A 112 1.10 10.47 -14.56
N THR A 113 -0.14 10.65 -14.14
CA THR A 113 -0.70 9.91 -13.00
C THR A 113 -1.11 8.52 -13.44
N ALA A 114 -0.50 7.49 -12.87
CA ALA A 114 -0.81 6.09 -13.14
C ALA A 114 -1.97 5.58 -12.28
N LEU A 115 -2.03 6.01 -11.02
CA LEU A 115 -3.02 5.59 -10.04
C LEU A 115 -3.44 6.79 -9.18
N ARG A 116 -4.73 6.88 -8.89
CA ARG A 116 -5.28 7.72 -7.82
C ARG A 116 -5.94 6.83 -6.79
N ALA A 117 -5.62 7.03 -5.53
CA ALA A 117 -6.20 6.27 -4.43
C ALA A 117 -6.75 7.20 -3.36
N SER A 118 -7.90 6.82 -2.80
CA SER A 118 -8.43 7.39 -1.56
C SER A 118 -8.29 6.34 -0.47
N ILE A 119 -7.60 6.70 0.61
CA ILE A 119 -7.21 5.80 1.67
C ILE A 119 -7.82 6.27 2.97
N THR A 120 -8.52 5.38 3.64
CA THR A 120 -9.01 5.57 5.00
C THR A 120 -7.97 5.03 5.97
N MET A 121 -7.49 5.90 6.85
CA MET A 121 -6.54 5.57 7.90
C MET A 121 -7.30 5.44 9.22
N GLY A 122 -6.97 4.45 10.01
CA GLY A 122 -7.56 4.24 11.32
C GLY A 122 -6.63 3.47 12.24
N THR A 123 -6.94 3.42 13.53
CA THR A 123 -6.19 2.64 14.50
C THR A 123 -6.85 1.28 14.67
N PRO A 124 -6.23 0.18 14.22
CA PRO A 124 -6.77 -1.16 14.39
C PRO A 124 -6.85 -1.54 15.88
N GLU A 125 -7.94 -2.18 16.27
CA GLU A 125 -8.10 -2.72 17.61
C GLU A 125 -7.44 -4.10 17.72
N HIS A 126 -6.11 -4.12 17.89
CA HIS A 126 -5.33 -5.36 17.92
C HIS A 126 -5.65 -6.30 19.11
N HIS A 127 -6.33 -5.79 20.12
CA HIS A 127 -6.66 -6.54 21.34
C HIS A 127 -8.04 -7.20 21.30
N VAL A 128 -8.84 -6.89 20.29
CA VAL A 128 -10.17 -7.47 20.14
C VAL A 128 -10.03 -8.77 19.34
N PRO A 129 -10.55 -9.91 19.86
CA PRO A 129 -10.55 -11.15 19.10
C PRO A 129 -11.28 -10.97 17.78
N PRO A 130 -10.81 -11.56 16.68
CA PRO A 130 -11.52 -11.48 15.41
C PRO A 130 -12.91 -12.08 15.51
N LEU A 131 -13.90 -11.43 14.90
CA LEU A 131 -15.28 -11.93 14.85
C LEU A 131 -15.38 -13.32 14.22
N LEU A 132 -14.45 -13.61 13.32
CA LEU A 132 -14.34 -14.88 12.62
C LEU A 132 -12.89 -15.35 12.65
N SER A 133 -12.58 -16.34 13.48
CA SER A 133 -11.23 -16.92 13.59
C SER A 133 -10.99 -18.10 12.63
N VAL A 134 -12.06 -18.65 12.06
CA VAL A 134 -12.01 -19.78 11.12
C VAL A 134 -12.85 -19.40 9.89
N ASN A 135 -12.28 -19.59 8.72
CA ASN A 135 -13.03 -19.40 7.48
C ASN A 135 -14.04 -20.56 7.32
N PRO A 136 -15.36 -20.31 7.41
CA PRO A 136 -16.36 -21.38 7.32
C PRO A 136 -16.41 -22.02 5.93
N VAL A 137 -15.82 -21.39 4.93
CA VAL A 137 -15.79 -21.87 3.54
C VAL A 137 -14.67 -22.90 3.32
N VAL A 138 -13.65 -22.95 4.19
CA VAL A 138 -12.53 -23.90 4.05
C VAL A 138 -13.00 -25.36 4.00
N SER A 139 -14.04 -25.72 4.75
CA SER A 139 -14.60 -27.06 4.71
C SER A 139 -15.34 -27.41 3.39
N LEU A 140 -15.66 -26.37 2.60
CA LEU A 140 -16.35 -26.53 1.31
C LEU A 140 -15.37 -26.45 0.12
N MET A 141 -14.12 -26.06 0.38
CA MET A 141 -13.09 -25.98 -0.66
C MET A 141 -12.40 -27.34 -0.78
N THR A 142 -12.26 -27.79 -2.00
CA THR A 142 -11.37 -28.92 -2.30
C THR A 142 -9.95 -28.46 -1.96
N PRO A 143 -9.22 -29.10 -1.02
CA PRO A 143 -7.98 -28.57 -0.49
C PRO A 143 -6.84 -28.48 -1.51
N ASP A 144 -6.86 -29.33 -2.53
CA ASP A 144 -5.84 -29.37 -3.55
C ASP A 144 -6.43 -29.31 -4.96
N PRO A 145 -5.78 -28.67 -5.93
CA PRO A 145 -6.17 -28.81 -7.31
C PRO A 145 -6.05 -30.28 -7.73
N PRO A 146 -6.91 -30.77 -8.63
CA PRO A 146 -6.76 -32.12 -9.17
C PRO A 146 -5.33 -32.36 -9.65
N PRO A 147 -4.75 -33.56 -9.41
CA PRO A 147 -3.34 -33.86 -9.69
C PRO A 147 -2.94 -33.72 -11.18
N ASP A 148 -3.92 -33.55 -12.05
CA ASP A 148 -3.76 -33.47 -13.51
C ASP A 148 -3.80 -32.01 -14.02
N LEU A 149 -3.96 -31.02 -13.14
CA LEU A 149 -3.89 -29.62 -13.54
C LEU A 149 -2.43 -29.16 -13.62
N GLU A 150 -1.97 -28.95 -14.83
CA GLU A 150 -0.69 -28.30 -15.09
C GLU A 150 -0.75 -26.83 -14.66
N PRO A 151 0.30 -26.29 -14.00
CA PRO A 151 0.36 -24.87 -13.67
C PRO A 151 0.30 -24.05 -14.95
N ILE A 152 -0.55 -23.05 -14.98
CA ILE A 152 -0.54 -22.05 -16.05
C ILE A 152 0.71 -21.19 -15.85
N GLY A 153 1.70 -21.37 -16.75
CA GLY A 153 2.94 -20.61 -16.78
C GLY A 153 2.76 -19.16 -17.29
#